data_c8ebf6e221a6fb42f3851167187fe527
#
_entry.id   c8ebf6e221a6fb42f3851167187fe527
#
_cell.length_a   1.000
_cell.length_b   1.000
_cell.length_c   1.000
_cell.angle_alpha   90.00
_cell.angle_beta   90.00
_cell.angle_gamma   90.00
#
_symmetry.space_group_name_H-M   'P 1'
#
loop_
_entity.id
_entity.type
_entity.pdbx_description
1 polymer ?
#
loop_
_entity_poly.entity_id
_entity_poly.type
_entity_poly.pdbx_seq_one_letter_code
_entity_poly.pdbx_strand_id
1 'polypeptide(L)'
;MAINTEKLNSLLQNFVSATNDVQGAALVTPDGLPLATSLPSSIDEERTAAMSAAMLSLGERISTEFARGDVDRIFVEGNKGYGILTSCGEDA
;
A
#
# COMPACT_ATOMS: atom_id res chain seq x y z
N MET A 1 -4.97 5.22 -19.06
CA MET A 1 -4.22 3.97 -19.27
C MET A 1 -5.01 2.80 -18.68
N ALA A 2 -5.11 1.73 -19.45
CA ALA A 2 -5.81 0.54 -18.95
C ALA A 2 -4.87 -0.26 -18.04
N ILE A 3 -5.38 -0.62 -16.87
CA ILE A 3 -4.65 -1.43 -15.91
C ILE A 3 -5.23 -2.85 -15.93
N ASN A 4 -4.39 -3.84 -16.16
CA ASN A 4 -4.81 -5.23 -16.13
C ASN A 4 -4.80 -5.73 -14.69
N THR A 5 -5.96 -5.68 -14.04
CA THR A 5 -6.09 -6.05 -12.63
C THR A 5 -5.83 -7.53 -12.38
N GLU A 6 -6.18 -8.40 -13.33
CA GLU A 6 -5.92 -9.83 -13.18
C GLU A 6 -4.42 -10.11 -13.13
N LYS A 7 -3.66 -9.46 -14.01
CA LYS A 7 -2.22 -9.61 -14.05
C LYS A 7 -1.58 -9.06 -12.77
N LEU A 8 -2.06 -7.91 -12.30
CA LEU A 8 -1.57 -7.31 -11.07
C LEU A 8 -1.86 -8.20 -9.86
N ASN A 9 -3.06 -8.76 -9.79
CA ASN A 9 -3.42 -9.69 -8.71
C ASN A 9 -2.51 -10.90 -8.71
N SER A 10 -2.22 -11.47 -9.89
CA SER A 10 -1.32 -12.62 -10.00
C SER A 10 0.09 -12.27 -9.55
N LEU A 11 0.58 -11.10 -9.95
CA LEU A 11 1.91 -10.65 -9.55
C LEU A 11 2.01 -10.48 -8.03
N LEU A 12 0.98 -9.89 -7.41
CA LEU A 12 0.95 -9.73 -5.96
C LEU A 12 0.88 -11.06 -5.24
N GLN A 13 0.06 -11.97 -5.72
CA GLN A 13 -0.04 -13.32 -5.14
C GLN A 13 1.30 -14.03 -5.19
N ASN A 14 1.99 -13.95 -6.32
CA ASN A 14 3.30 -14.55 -6.47
C ASN A 14 4.32 -13.92 -5.52
N PHE A 15 4.28 -12.61 -5.39
CA PHE A 15 5.16 -11.88 -4.47
C PHE A 15 4.95 -12.33 -3.02
N VAL A 16 3.70 -12.39 -2.58
CA VAL A 16 3.37 -12.79 -1.20
C VAL A 16 3.79 -14.24 -0.97
N SER A 17 3.53 -15.12 -1.93
CA SER A 17 3.87 -16.54 -1.81
C SER A 17 5.38 -16.80 -1.79
N ALA A 18 6.14 -15.99 -2.53
CA ALA A 18 7.57 -16.18 -2.69
C ALA A 18 8.41 -15.48 -1.62
N THR A 19 7.81 -14.58 -0.86
CA THR A 19 8.54 -13.76 0.11
C THR A 19 8.16 -14.18 1.53
N ASN A 20 9.13 -14.68 2.28
CA ASN A 20 8.91 -15.04 3.68
C ASN A 20 8.59 -13.78 4.49
N ASP A 21 7.72 -13.94 5.47
CA ASP A 21 7.32 -12.88 6.39
C ASP A 21 6.40 -11.81 5.79
N VAL A 22 6.05 -11.92 4.52
CA VAL A 22 5.04 -11.05 3.90
C VAL A 22 3.70 -11.78 3.94
N GLN A 23 2.75 -11.23 4.69
CA GLN A 23 1.43 -11.84 4.86
C GLN A 23 0.40 -11.35 3.85
N GLY A 24 0.67 -10.22 3.23
CA GLY A 24 -0.22 -9.66 2.24
C GLY A 24 0.37 -8.44 1.57
N ALA A 25 -0.21 -8.08 0.45
CA ALA A 25 0.19 -6.90 -0.32
C ALA A 25 -1.02 -6.33 -1.04
N ALA A 26 -0.98 -5.05 -1.33
CA ALA A 26 -2.04 -4.37 -2.05
C ALA A 26 -1.46 -3.23 -2.88
N LEU A 27 -2.05 -3.01 -4.04
CA LEU A 27 -1.76 -1.85 -4.88
C LEU A 27 -2.99 -0.96 -4.85
N VAL A 28 -2.80 0.30 -4.51
CA VAL A 28 -3.88 1.22 -4.19
C VAL A 28 -3.70 2.51 -4.98
N THR A 29 -4.81 3.08 -5.48
CA THR A 29 -4.75 4.40 -6.13
C THR A 29 -4.58 5.50 -5.08
N PRO A 30 -4.08 6.68 -5.49
CA PRO A 30 -3.99 7.81 -4.56
C PRO A 30 -5.35 8.23 -3.98
N ASP A 31 -6.44 7.91 -4.66
CA ASP A 31 -7.80 8.21 -4.21
C ASP A 31 -8.33 7.22 -3.18
N GLY A 32 -7.59 6.16 -2.91
CA GLY A 32 -7.99 5.19 -1.91
C GLY A 32 -8.78 4.01 -2.43
N LEU A 33 -8.62 3.67 -3.71
CA LEU A 33 -9.27 2.51 -4.31
C LEU A 33 -8.28 1.37 -4.52
N PRO A 34 -8.65 0.13 -4.18
CA PRO A 34 -7.77 -0.99 -4.43
C PRO A 34 -7.73 -1.33 -5.92
N LEU A 35 -6.54 -1.46 -6.48
CA LEU A 35 -6.33 -1.91 -7.86
C LEU A 35 -6.09 -3.41 -7.91
N ALA A 36 -5.33 -3.92 -6.98
CA ALA A 36 -5.01 -5.34 -6.89
C ALA A 36 -4.66 -5.64 -5.44
N THR A 37 -5.06 -6.81 -4.96
CA THR A 37 -4.82 -7.18 -3.58
C THR A 37 -4.47 -8.66 -3.47
N SER A 38 -3.63 -8.96 -2.47
CA SER A 38 -3.37 -10.31 -2.00
C SER A 38 -3.27 -10.20 -0.48
N LEU A 39 -4.43 -10.16 0.17
CA LEU A 39 -4.55 -9.92 1.61
C LEU A 39 -5.22 -11.11 2.29
N PRO A 40 -4.92 -11.37 3.57
CA PRO A 40 -5.68 -12.34 4.35
C PRO A 40 -7.18 -12.01 4.32
N SER A 41 -8.02 -13.03 4.34
CA SER A 41 -9.47 -12.85 4.26
C SER A 41 -10.06 -12.05 5.42
N SER A 42 -9.33 -11.92 6.52
CA SER A 42 -9.75 -11.14 7.68
C SER A 42 -9.58 -9.64 7.50
N ILE A 43 -8.90 -9.23 6.43
CA ILE A 43 -8.61 -7.81 6.17
C ILE A 43 -9.53 -7.28 5.09
N ASP A 44 -10.20 -6.17 5.37
CA ASP A 44 -11.08 -5.48 4.43
C ASP A 44 -10.24 -4.68 3.44
N GLU A 45 -10.31 -5.05 2.17
CA GLU A 45 -9.50 -4.43 1.11
C GLU A 45 -9.82 -2.96 0.89
N GLU A 46 -11.09 -2.61 0.86
CA GLU A 46 -11.50 -1.22 0.62
C GLU A 46 -11.11 -0.31 1.77
N ARG A 47 -11.26 -0.80 2.99
CA ARG A 47 -10.89 -0.05 4.18
C ARG A 47 -9.38 0.16 4.25
N THR A 48 -8.62 -0.88 3.93
CA THR A 48 -7.16 -0.80 3.90
C THR A 48 -6.70 0.21 2.86
N ALA A 49 -7.31 0.20 1.67
CA ALA A 49 -6.97 1.13 0.62
C ALA A 49 -7.25 2.57 1.02
N ALA A 50 -8.42 2.82 1.61
CA ALA A 50 -8.79 4.16 2.06
C ALA A 50 -7.86 4.67 3.15
N MET A 51 -7.54 3.83 4.12
CA MET A 51 -6.64 4.21 5.21
C MET A 51 -5.21 4.46 4.71
N SER A 52 -4.76 3.66 3.74
CA SER A 52 -3.42 3.84 3.16
C SER A 52 -3.31 5.17 2.43
N ALA A 53 -4.31 5.54 1.66
CA ALA A 53 -4.33 6.83 0.97
C ALA A 53 -4.33 8.00 1.95
N ALA A 54 -5.14 7.91 3.01
CA ALA A 54 -5.20 8.94 4.05
C ALA A 54 -3.85 9.07 4.76
N MET A 55 -3.21 7.96 5.05
CA MET A 55 -1.92 7.95 5.72
C MET A 55 -0.82 8.56 4.85
N LEU A 56 -0.82 8.24 3.56
CA LEU A 56 0.14 8.83 2.64
C LEU A 56 -0.04 10.34 2.55
N SER A 57 -1.28 10.82 2.45
CA SER A 57 -1.58 12.23 2.41
C SER A 57 -1.10 12.95 3.68
N LEU A 58 -1.37 12.38 4.84
CA LEU A 58 -0.91 12.93 6.11
C LEU A 58 0.61 12.89 6.22
N GLY A 59 1.23 11.81 5.78
CA GLY A 59 2.68 11.69 5.76
C GLY A 59 3.36 12.74 4.90
N GLU A 60 2.77 13.05 3.73
CA GLU A 60 3.26 14.11 2.85
C GLU A 60 3.23 15.47 3.55
N ARG A 61 2.17 15.74 4.29
CA ARG A 61 2.05 17.00 5.04
C ARG A 61 3.09 17.09 6.15
N ILE A 62 3.32 16.00 6.86
CA ILE A 62 4.32 15.95 7.92
C ILE A 62 5.72 16.14 7.33
N SER A 63 6.02 15.46 6.24
CA SER A 63 7.32 15.57 5.59
C SER A 63 7.58 16.99 5.08
N THR A 64 6.56 17.65 4.55
CA THR A 64 6.66 19.03 4.11
C THR A 64 6.91 19.96 5.30
N GLU A 65 6.19 19.75 6.39
CA GLU A 65 6.36 20.56 7.61
C GLU A 65 7.76 20.46 8.18
N PHE A 66 8.38 19.29 8.09
CA PHE A 66 9.75 19.07 8.56
C PHE A 66 10.80 19.34 7.49
N ALA A 67 10.39 19.83 6.31
CA ALA A 67 11.28 20.13 5.18
C ALA A 67 12.11 18.92 4.76
N ARG A 68 11.49 17.74 4.72
CA ARG A 68 12.15 16.49 4.34
C ARG A 68 11.86 16.06 2.91
N GLY A 69 11.05 16.84 2.18
CA GLY A 69 10.73 16.54 0.80
C GLY A 69 9.57 15.56 0.66
N ASP A 70 9.52 14.88 -0.45
CA ASP A 70 8.48 13.89 -0.73
C ASP A 70 8.67 12.64 0.14
N VAL A 71 7.56 11.99 0.45
CA VAL A 71 7.59 10.77 1.24
C VAL A 71 8.05 9.59 0.38
N ASP A 72 9.09 8.89 0.81
CA ASP A 72 9.51 7.65 0.17
C ASP A 72 8.73 6.47 0.70
N ARG A 73 8.59 6.39 2.00
CA ARG A 73 7.81 5.31 2.60
C ARG A 73 7.38 5.65 4.01
N ILE A 74 6.35 4.95 4.45
CA ILE A 74 5.78 5.10 5.78
C ILE A 74 5.77 3.74 6.45
N PHE A 75 6.26 3.68 7.69
CA PHE A 75 6.22 2.47 8.49
C PHE A 75 5.18 2.60 9.59
N VAL A 76 4.39 1.56 9.76
CA VAL A 76 3.48 1.45 10.90
C VAL A 76 3.88 0.18 11.64
N GLU A 77 4.38 0.34 12.85
CA GLU A 77 4.83 -0.79 13.65
C GLU A 77 3.89 -1.03 14.81
N GLY A 78 3.36 -2.24 14.89
CA GLY A 78 2.61 -2.72 16.03
C GLY A 78 3.41 -3.80 16.74
N ASN A 79 2.93 -4.25 17.88
CA ASN A 79 3.65 -5.28 18.63
C ASN A 79 3.51 -6.68 18.01
N LYS A 80 2.70 -6.84 16.95
CA LYS A 80 2.53 -8.10 16.24
C LYS A 80 3.03 -8.06 14.79
N GLY A 81 3.70 -6.99 14.42
CA GLY A 81 4.21 -6.83 13.08
C GLY A 81 4.16 -5.39 12.61
N TYR A 82 4.42 -5.19 11.34
CA TYR A 82 4.44 -3.84 10.79
C TYR A 82 3.94 -3.81 9.35
N GLY A 83 3.52 -2.63 8.92
CA GLY A 83 3.14 -2.36 7.54
C GLY A 83 4.06 -1.32 6.94
N ILE A 84 4.26 -1.40 5.64
CA ILE A 84 5.06 -0.44 4.89
C ILE A 84 4.21 0.09 3.74
N LEU A 85 4.12 1.41 3.62
CA LEU A 85 3.49 2.07 2.51
C LEU A 85 4.57 2.75 1.69
N THR A 86 4.55 2.55 0.39
CA THR A 86 5.52 3.18 -0.50
C THR A 86 4.82 3.62 -1.77
N SER A 87 5.25 4.74 -2.33
CA SER A 87 4.73 5.22 -3.60
C SER A 87 5.29 4.38 -4.73
N CYS A 88 4.44 4.03 -5.70
CA CYS A 88 4.83 3.26 -6.89
C CYS A 88 4.79 4.10 -8.15
N GLY A 89 4.63 5.41 -8.02
CA GLY A 89 4.52 6.32 -9.14
C GLY A 89 3.30 7.22 -8.96
N GLU A 90 2.86 7.87 -10.05
CA GLU A 90 1.76 8.82 -9.98
C GLU A 90 0.39 8.17 -9.80
N ASP A 91 0.25 6.93 -10.25
CA ASP A 91 -1.04 6.23 -10.28
C ASP A 91 -1.26 5.28 -9.09
N ALA A 92 -0.27 5.16 -8.21
CA ALA A 92 -0.40 4.23 -7.09
C ALA A 92 0.44 4.64 -5.89
#